data_9271d239b9947ffb26ae37bfa6deb3d1
#
_entry.id   9271d239b9947ffb26ae37bfa6deb3d1
#
_cell.length_a   1.000
_cell.length_b   1.000
_cell.length_c   1.000
_cell.angle_alpha   90.00
_cell.angle_beta   90.00
_cell.angle_gamma   90.00
#
_symmetry.space_group_name_H-M   'P 1'
#
loop_
_entity.id
_entity.type
_entity.pdbx_description
1 polymer ?
#
loop_
_entity_poly.entity_id
_entity_poly.type
_entity_poly.pdbx_seq_one_letter_code
_entity_poly.pdbx_strand_id
1 'polypeptide(L)'
;MEILQFIGYGNMAQAILEGAHEILSKRFILEITGRNPEKIAPFLQEKNIQAQIVPYKDAIDIHQKFVFLLFKPYNLKDFNYQGQAKSVLSALAGVGFKALSDAINSLHYLKCMPNVASKFALSSTAVCEKSPMPLISQKALSVIESFGNCVRVGNEELVDASVATNGSALAFLSLVASSLKDAGIREGLNARDSLELVKMSFKGFAKLLEKERPEMIIEQICTPKGATIEGLSVLEKKGVRGAFIKACQKSVKKMRPKNYTLKK
;
A
#
# COMPACT_ATOMS: atom_id res chain seq x y z
N MET A 1 -17.65 -18.73 10.42
CA MET A 1 -16.91 -17.57 9.88
C MET A 1 -16.27 -18.00 8.57
N GLU A 2 -16.11 -17.05 7.64
CA GLU A 2 -15.38 -17.31 6.40
C GLU A 2 -13.86 -17.23 6.64
N ILE A 3 -13.07 -17.80 5.74
CA ILE A 3 -11.62 -17.82 5.86
C ILE A 3 -11.04 -16.70 5.00
N LEU A 4 -10.14 -15.90 5.57
CA LEU A 4 -9.25 -14.99 4.86
C LEU A 4 -7.83 -15.56 4.91
N GLN A 5 -7.38 -16.08 3.78
CA GLN A 5 -6.09 -16.75 3.65
C GLN A 5 -5.05 -15.80 3.05
N PHE A 6 -4.02 -15.47 3.82
CA PHE A 6 -2.86 -14.74 3.37
C PHE A 6 -1.88 -15.70 2.71
N ILE A 7 -1.59 -15.49 1.43
CA ILE A 7 -0.53 -16.22 0.74
C ILE A 7 0.67 -15.31 0.63
N GLY A 8 1.69 -15.58 1.45
CA GLY A 8 2.84 -14.74 1.67
C GLY A 8 2.81 -14.03 3.03
N TYR A 9 3.96 -13.90 3.65
CA TYR A 9 4.16 -13.42 5.03
C TYR A 9 5.30 -12.40 5.14
N GLY A 10 5.57 -11.71 4.04
CA GLY A 10 6.56 -10.61 3.97
C GLY A 10 6.07 -9.32 4.62
N ASN A 11 6.88 -8.27 4.50
CA ASN A 11 6.65 -6.96 5.15
C ASN A 11 5.23 -6.40 4.95
N MET A 12 4.64 -6.56 3.75
CA MET A 12 3.28 -6.06 3.50
C MET A 12 2.22 -6.87 4.24
N ALA A 13 2.34 -8.21 4.26
CA ALA A 13 1.44 -9.07 5.02
C ALA A 13 1.52 -8.75 6.52
N GLN A 14 2.74 -8.59 7.05
CA GLN A 14 2.95 -8.22 8.45
C GLN A 14 2.37 -6.85 8.77
N ALA A 15 2.56 -5.84 7.91
CA ALA A 15 1.99 -4.51 8.12
C ALA A 15 0.45 -4.53 8.13
N ILE A 16 -0.18 -5.30 7.24
CA ILE A 16 -1.64 -5.46 7.22
C ILE A 16 -2.13 -6.19 8.47
N LEU A 17 -1.49 -7.29 8.85
CA LEU A 17 -1.83 -8.03 10.05
C LEU A 17 -1.67 -7.18 11.31
N GLU A 18 -0.57 -6.43 11.45
CA GLU A 18 -0.33 -5.55 12.59
C GLU A 18 -1.41 -4.47 12.74
N GLY A 19 -1.86 -3.86 11.64
CA GLY A 19 -2.85 -2.79 11.68
C GLY A 19 -4.30 -3.22 11.66
N ALA A 20 -4.60 -4.47 11.25
CA ALA A 20 -5.97 -4.86 10.97
C ALA A 20 -6.45 -6.17 11.61
N HIS A 21 -5.57 -6.97 12.25
CA HIS A 21 -5.94 -8.30 12.75
C HIS A 21 -7.13 -8.29 13.70
N GLU A 22 -7.27 -7.29 14.57
CA GLU A 22 -8.41 -7.19 15.50
C GLU A 22 -9.76 -7.00 14.78
N ILE A 23 -9.77 -6.26 13.67
CA ILE A 23 -10.97 -6.04 12.86
C ILE A 23 -11.24 -7.28 12.00
N LEU A 24 -10.20 -7.84 11.40
CA LEU A 24 -10.31 -8.98 10.50
C LEU A 24 -10.74 -10.25 11.24
N SER A 25 -10.19 -10.53 12.43
CA SER A 25 -10.53 -11.73 13.22
C SER A 25 -11.96 -11.76 13.74
N LYS A 26 -12.63 -10.59 13.82
CA LYS A 26 -14.08 -10.52 14.11
C LYS A 26 -14.95 -11.00 12.96
N ARG A 27 -14.42 -11.05 11.74
CA ARG A 27 -15.17 -11.34 10.50
C ARG A 27 -14.70 -12.61 9.81
N PHE A 28 -13.42 -12.95 9.97
CA PHE A 28 -12.75 -14.04 9.28
C PHE A 28 -11.92 -14.90 10.25
N ILE A 29 -11.79 -16.18 9.93
CA ILE A 29 -10.69 -16.99 10.42
C ILE A 29 -9.46 -16.62 9.57
N LEU A 30 -8.35 -16.22 10.21
CA LEU A 30 -7.15 -15.83 9.51
C LEU A 30 -6.26 -17.05 9.30
N GLU A 31 -5.92 -17.34 8.05
CA GLU A 31 -4.94 -18.36 7.66
C GLU A 31 -3.72 -17.68 7.00
N ILE A 32 -2.54 -18.23 7.25
CA ILE A 32 -1.31 -17.77 6.61
C ILE A 32 -0.59 -18.97 6.03
N THR A 33 -0.25 -18.86 4.74
CA THR A 33 0.47 -19.92 4.03
C THR A 33 1.54 -19.33 3.08
N GLY A 34 2.38 -20.20 2.54
CA GLY A 34 3.47 -19.86 1.63
C GLY A 34 4.56 -20.91 1.69
N ARG A 35 5.73 -20.68 1.09
CA ARG A 35 6.81 -21.70 1.00
C ARG A 35 7.31 -22.20 2.36
N ASN A 36 7.46 -21.32 3.34
CA ASN A 36 7.93 -21.64 4.70
C ASN A 36 7.13 -20.77 5.69
N PRO A 37 5.81 -21.05 5.87
CA PRO A 37 4.93 -20.14 6.60
C PRO A 37 5.26 -20.04 8.10
N GLU A 38 5.96 -21.04 8.67
CA GLU A 38 6.43 -21.04 10.07
C GLU A 38 7.29 -19.82 10.41
N LYS A 39 7.93 -19.21 9.41
CA LYS A 39 8.77 -18.01 9.62
C LYS A 39 8.01 -16.80 10.14
N ILE A 40 6.67 -16.79 10.06
CA ILE A 40 5.88 -15.71 10.61
C ILE A 40 5.56 -15.90 12.11
N ALA A 41 5.72 -17.11 12.65
CA ALA A 41 5.32 -17.42 14.03
C ALA A 41 5.88 -16.46 15.08
N PRO A 42 7.18 -16.06 15.07
CA PRO A 42 7.71 -15.09 16.03
C PRO A 42 6.99 -13.74 15.97
N PHE A 43 6.67 -13.26 14.75
CA PHE A 43 5.94 -12.00 14.55
C PHE A 43 4.50 -12.09 15.10
N LEU A 44 3.80 -13.19 14.83
CA LEU A 44 2.44 -13.41 15.35
C LEU A 44 2.44 -13.43 16.88
N GLN A 45 3.42 -14.08 17.48
CA GLN A 45 3.58 -14.15 18.93
C GLN A 45 3.91 -12.77 19.53
N GLU A 46 4.89 -12.05 18.96
CA GLU A 46 5.27 -10.70 19.41
C GLU A 46 4.09 -9.73 19.39
N LYS A 47 3.27 -9.80 18.35
CA LYS A 47 2.11 -8.90 18.13
C LYS A 47 0.80 -9.44 18.71
N ASN A 48 0.80 -10.62 19.37
CA ASN A 48 -0.38 -11.30 19.89
C ASN A 48 -1.50 -11.48 18.83
N ILE A 49 -1.11 -11.85 17.62
CA ILE A 49 -2.03 -12.03 16.49
C ILE A 49 -2.48 -13.49 16.39
N GLN A 50 -3.80 -13.71 16.47
CA GLN A 50 -4.41 -15.03 16.31
C GLN A 50 -4.60 -15.33 14.82
N ALA A 51 -3.78 -16.23 14.27
CA ALA A 51 -3.88 -16.73 12.91
C ALA A 51 -3.37 -18.17 12.82
N GLN A 52 -3.98 -18.96 11.95
CA GLN A 52 -3.57 -20.34 11.70
C GLN A 52 -2.45 -20.36 10.66
N ILE A 53 -1.35 -21.00 10.98
CA ILE A 53 -0.26 -21.25 10.03
C ILE A 53 -0.58 -22.54 9.30
N VAL A 54 -0.79 -22.45 7.97
CA VAL A 54 -1.14 -23.58 7.11
C VAL A 54 0.08 -23.96 6.27
N PRO A 55 0.69 -25.13 6.50
CA PRO A 55 1.84 -25.57 5.70
C PRO A 55 1.49 -25.72 4.21
N TYR A 56 2.39 -25.28 3.35
CA TYR A 56 2.32 -25.58 1.92
C TYR A 56 2.99 -26.92 1.63
N LYS A 57 2.24 -27.82 1.04
CA LYS A 57 2.75 -29.13 0.59
C LYS A 57 2.74 -29.17 -0.94
N ASP A 58 1.67 -29.73 -1.53
CA ASP A 58 1.55 -29.92 -2.98
C ASP A 58 0.73 -28.82 -3.65
N ALA A 59 -0.32 -28.34 -2.96
CA ALA A 59 -1.20 -27.28 -3.42
C ALA A 59 -1.74 -26.47 -2.24
N ILE A 60 -2.13 -25.23 -2.51
CA ILE A 60 -2.84 -24.37 -1.56
C ILE A 60 -4.34 -24.56 -1.80
N ASP A 61 -5.04 -25.05 -0.80
CA ASP A 61 -6.50 -25.11 -0.82
C ASP A 61 -7.07 -23.69 -0.68
N ILE A 62 -7.75 -23.25 -1.74
CA ILE A 62 -8.42 -21.94 -1.82
C ILE A 62 -9.94 -22.06 -1.88
N HIS A 63 -10.48 -23.29 -1.76
CA HIS A 63 -11.90 -23.55 -1.97
C HIS A 63 -12.77 -22.73 -1.01
N GLN A 64 -13.69 -21.92 -1.58
CA GLN A 64 -14.61 -21.05 -0.86
C GLN A 64 -13.95 -20.02 0.10
N LYS A 65 -12.66 -19.70 -0.07
CA LYS A 65 -11.92 -18.75 0.75
C LYS A 65 -11.83 -17.37 0.09
N PHE A 66 -11.62 -16.36 0.90
CA PHE A 66 -11.03 -15.07 0.49
C PHE A 66 -9.51 -15.23 0.53
N VAL A 67 -8.84 -14.99 -0.57
CA VAL A 67 -7.40 -15.22 -0.73
C VAL A 67 -6.71 -13.89 -0.92
N PHE A 68 -5.72 -13.56 -0.10
CA PHE A 68 -4.94 -12.34 -0.25
C PHE A 68 -3.50 -12.66 -0.66
N LEU A 69 -3.13 -12.29 -1.89
CA LEU A 69 -1.82 -12.54 -2.47
C LEU A 69 -0.86 -11.42 -2.08
N LEU A 70 0.18 -11.75 -1.28
CA LEU A 70 1.12 -10.81 -0.66
C LEU A 70 2.59 -11.26 -0.80
N PHE A 71 2.89 -11.97 -1.87
CA PHE A 71 4.23 -12.40 -2.22
C PHE A 71 4.81 -11.61 -3.42
N LYS A 72 5.99 -11.96 -3.90
CA LYS A 72 6.58 -11.25 -5.05
C LYS A 72 5.90 -11.67 -6.37
N PRO A 73 5.60 -10.73 -7.29
CA PRO A 73 4.85 -11.00 -8.53
C PRO A 73 5.37 -12.16 -9.36
N TYR A 74 6.70 -12.34 -9.45
CA TYR A 74 7.33 -13.41 -10.23
C TYR A 74 7.08 -14.81 -9.64
N ASN A 75 6.59 -14.91 -8.40
CA ASN A 75 6.29 -16.18 -7.75
C ASN A 75 4.84 -16.65 -7.98
N LEU A 76 4.04 -15.95 -8.80
CA LEU A 76 2.63 -16.32 -9.02
C LEU A 76 2.47 -17.76 -9.55
N LYS A 77 3.42 -18.22 -10.33
CA LYS A 77 3.44 -19.57 -10.92
C LYS A 77 4.17 -20.62 -10.07
N ASP A 78 4.70 -20.22 -8.91
CA ASP A 78 5.45 -21.13 -8.04
C ASP A 78 4.55 -21.92 -7.10
N PHE A 79 3.26 -21.60 -7.06
CA PHE A 79 2.27 -22.27 -6.23
C PHE A 79 1.22 -22.96 -7.10
N ASN A 80 0.85 -24.17 -6.69
CA ASN A 80 -0.34 -24.83 -7.19
C ASN A 80 -1.54 -24.45 -6.31
N TYR A 81 -2.68 -24.21 -6.93
CA TYR A 81 -3.92 -23.84 -6.23
C TYR A 81 -4.99 -24.89 -6.49
N GLN A 82 -5.69 -25.28 -5.43
CA GLN A 82 -6.77 -26.27 -5.51
C GLN A 82 -8.09 -25.65 -5.10
N GLY A 83 -9.13 -25.87 -5.92
CA GLY A 83 -10.48 -25.37 -5.69
C GLY A 83 -10.76 -24.04 -6.36
N GLN A 84 -11.87 -23.41 -5.98
CA GLN A 84 -12.29 -22.09 -6.46
C GLN A 84 -12.44 -21.14 -5.28
N ALA A 85 -11.70 -20.03 -5.30
CA ALA A 85 -11.82 -18.97 -4.31
C ALA A 85 -13.13 -18.20 -4.48
N LYS A 86 -13.68 -17.65 -3.38
CA LYS A 86 -14.74 -16.63 -3.44
C LYS A 86 -14.20 -15.33 -4.01
N SER A 87 -13.05 -14.92 -3.52
CA SER A 87 -12.37 -13.71 -3.98
C SER A 87 -10.87 -13.86 -3.90
N VAL A 88 -10.16 -13.38 -4.92
CA VAL A 88 -8.72 -13.19 -4.91
C VAL A 88 -8.44 -11.69 -4.80
N LEU A 89 -7.90 -11.27 -3.64
CA LEU A 89 -7.33 -9.94 -3.43
C LEU A 89 -5.84 -10.02 -3.81
N SER A 90 -5.35 -9.15 -4.67
CA SER A 90 -3.97 -9.20 -5.16
C SER A 90 -3.27 -7.86 -4.95
N ALA A 91 -2.21 -7.87 -4.13
CA ALA A 91 -1.25 -6.77 -4.00
C ALA A 91 0.01 -7.02 -4.86
N LEU A 92 -0.08 -7.89 -5.86
CA LEU A 92 1.03 -8.23 -6.74
C LEU A 92 1.23 -7.13 -7.79
N ALA A 93 2.27 -6.36 -7.61
CA ALA A 93 2.63 -5.25 -8.47
C ALA A 93 2.84 -5.68 -9.93
N GLY A 94 2.19 -5.01 -10.89
CA GLY A 94 2.32 -5.30 -12.33
C GLY A 94 1.66 -6.61 -12.79
N VAL A 95 0.94 -7.34 -11.92
CA VAL A 95 0.16 -8.53 -12.28
C VAL A 95 -1.27 -8.11 -12.56
N GLY A 96 -1.70 -8.28 -13.81
CA GLY A 96 -3.06 -7.95 -14.26
C GLY A 96 -4.07 -9.09 -14.03
N PHE A 97 -5.35 -8.75 -14.17
CA PHE A 97 -6.45 -9.70 -13.99
C PHE A 97 -6.38 -10.94 -14.90
N LYS A 98 -5.86 -10.76 -16.12
CA LYS A 98 -5.68 -11.91 -17.02
C LYS A 98 -4.70 -12.92 -16.40
N ALA A 99 -3.53 -12.47 -15.97
CA ALA A 99 -2.53 -13.36 -15.37
C ALA A 99 -3.03 -13.99 -14.06
N LEU A 100 -3.82 -13.24 -13.27
CA LEU A 100 -4.45 -13.77 -12.05
C LEU A 100 -5.46 -14.87 -12.39
N SER A 101 -6.37 -14.63 -13.36
CA SER A 101 -7.39 -15.60 -13.73
C SER A 101 -6.84 -16.82 -14.48
N ASP A 102 -5.71 -16.69 -15.15
CA ASP A 102 -5.00 -17.82 -15.77
C ASP A 102 -4.32 -18.71 -14.72
N ALA A 103 -3.95 -18.16 -13.55
CA ALA A 103 -3.24 -18.88 -12.50
C ALA A 103 -4.15 -19.40 -11.38
N ILE A 104 -5.22 -18.69 -11.02
CA ILE A 104 -6.03 -18.97 -9.83
C ILE A 104 -7.50 -18.85 -10.20
N ASN A 105 -8.26 -19.94 -9.98
CA ASN A 105 -9.70 -19.95 -10.22
C ASN A 105 -10.43 -19.22 -9.08
N SER A 106 -11.24 -18.20 -9.43
CA SER A 106 -12.01 -17.41 -8.45
C SER A 106 -13.29 -16.86 -9.06
N LEU A 107 -14.30 -16.65 -8.22
CA LEU A 107 -15.54 -15.97 -8.60
C LEU A 107 -15.33 -14.45 -8.80
N HIS A 108 -14.43 -13.88 -8.02
CA HIS A 108 -14.18 -12.42 -7.98
C HIS A 108 -12.69 -12.14 -7.83
N TYR A 109 -12.21 -11.06 -8.46
CA TYR A 109 -10.84 -10.59 -8.33
C TYR A 109 -10.84 -9.11 -7.95
N LEU A 110 -10.01 -8.77 -6.96
CA LEU A 110 -9.75 -7.40 -6.53
C LEU A 110 -8.25 -7.15 -6.57
N LYS A 111 -7.80 -6.29 -7.49
CA LYS A 111 -6.42 -5.81 -7.51
C LYS A 111 -6.30 -4.60 -6.60
N CYS A 112 -5.26 -4.55 -5.78
CA CYS A 112 -5.02 -3.46 -4.83
C CYS A 112 -3.55 -3.05 -4.76
N MET A 113 -3.31 -1.80 -4.36
CA MET A 113 -1.97 -1.25 -4.12
C MET A 113 -1.94 -0.62 -2.72
N PRO A 114 -1.72 -1.41 -1.67
CA PRO A 114 -1.51 -0.88 -0.32
C PRO A 114 -0.12 -0.29 -0.13
N ASN A 115 0.12 0.34 1.03
CA ASN A 115 1.43 0.76 1.46
C ASN A 115 1.70 0.36 2.92
N VAL A 116 2.93 0.57 3.39
CA VAL A 116 3.37 0.11 4.73
C VAL A 116 2.71 0.85 5.90
N ALA A 117 1.99 1.97 5.65
CA ALA A 117 1.18 2.61 6.68
C ALA A 117 -0.05 1.77 7.08
N SER A 118 -0.30 0.65 6.38
CA SER A 118 -1.26 -0.39 6.79
C SER A 118 -1.09 -0.80 8.25
N LYS A 119 0.14 -0.82 8.76
CA LYS A 119 0.42 -1.18 10.17
C LYS A 119 -0.21 -0.24 11.21
N PHE A 120 -0.63 0.94 10.77
CA PHE A 120 -1.32 1.94 11.60
C PHE A 120 -2.77 2.14 11.17
N ALA A 121 -3.31 1.27 10.31
CA ALA A 121 -4.61 1.42 9.64
C ALA A 121 -4.74 2.76 8.85
N LEU A 122 -3.62 3.25 8.31
CA LEU A 122 -3.52 4.50 7.55
C LEU A 122 -3.02 4.28 6.10
N SER A 123 -3.19 3.07 5.55
CA SER A 123 -2.88 2.85 4.14
C SER A 123 -3.84 3.64 3.25
N SER A 124 -3.32 4.32 2.25
CA SER A 124 -4.11 4.72 1.09
C SER A 124 -4.01 3.60 0.06
N THR A 125 -5.11 2.93 -0.26
CA THR A 125 -5.09 1.74 -1.12
C THR A 125 -5.95 1.95 -2.35
N ALA A 126 -5.32 2.03 -3.53
CA ALA A 126 -6.06 2.02 -4.79
C ALA A 126 -6.55 0.61 -5.10
N VAL A 127 -7.80 0.48 -5.57
CA VAL A 127 -8.41 -0.81 -5.90
C VAL A 127 -9.16 -0.77 -7.23
N CYS A 128 -9.19 -1.92 -7.90
CA CYS A 128 -10.05 -2.20 -9.05
C CYS A 128 -10.54 -3.64 -8.97
N GLU A 129 -11.76 -3.90 -9.44
CA GLU A 129 -12.40 -5.22 -9.39
C GLU A 129 -12.64 -5.76 -10.79
N LYS A 130 -12.54 -7.09 -10.94
CA LYS A 130 -13.02 -7.86 -12.09
C LYS A 130 -14.11 -8.82 -11.61
N SER A 131 -15.20 -8.93 -12.38
CA SER A 131 -16.37 -9.75 -12.07
C SER A 131 -17.01 -9.40 -10.71
N PRO A 132 -17.43 -8.13 -10.51
CA PRO A 132 -17.98 -7.69 -9.24
C PRO A 132 -19.27 -8.45 -8.91
N MET A 133 -19.33 -8.97 -7.69
CA MET A 133 -20.49 -9.64 -7.10
C MET A 133 -20.81 -8.92 -5.79
N PRO A 134 -21.98 -8.27 -5.64
CA PRO A 134 -22.22 -7.30 -4.57
C PRO A 134 -21.79 -7.74 -3.16
N LEU A 135 -22.20 -8.91 -2.72
CA LEU A 135 -21.86 -9.42 -1.38
C LEU A 135 -20.38 -9.81 -1.23
N ILE A 136 -19.76 -10.35 -2.28
CA ILE A 136 -18.34 -10.75 -2.28
C ILE A 136 -17.49 -9.48 -2.37
N SER A 137 -17.83 -8.56 -3.26
CA SER A 137 -17.16 -7.26 -3.41
C SER A 137 -17.17 -6.47 -2.10
N GLN A 138 -18.33 -6.37 -1.43
CA GLN A 138 -18.44 -5.68 -0.14
C GLN A 138 -17.49 -6.28 0.90
N LYS A 139 -17.44 -7.60 1.01
CA LYS A 139 -16.52 -8.28 1.94
C LYS A 139 -15.06 -8.09 1.56
N ALA A 140 -14.70 -8.22 0.28
CA ALA A 140 -13.35 -8.00 -0.20
C ALA A 140 -12.88 -6.57 0.07
N LEU A 141 -13.72 -5.57 -0.17
CA LEU A 141 -13.43 -4.18 0.13
C LEU A 141 -13.30 -3.94 1.63
N SER A 142 -14.15 -4.56 2.46
CA SER A 142 -14.03 -4.43 3.92
C SER A 142 -12.71 -4.98 4.48
N VAL A 143 -12.05 -5.91 3.78
CA VAL A 143 -10.66 -6.32 4.10
C VAL A 143 -9.69 -5.17 3.83
N ILE A 144 -9.83 -4.48 2.69
CA ILE A 144 -8.95 -3.33 2.37
C ILE A 144 -9.19 -2.18 3.36
N GLU A 145 -10.44 -1.88 3.67
CA GLU A 145 -10.84 -0.79 4.57
C GLU A 145 -10.41 -1.02 6.03
N SER A 146 -10.12 -2.27 6.41
CA SER A 146 -9.65 -2.59 7.77
C SER A 146 -8.25 -2.05 8.07
N PHE A 147 -7.43 -1.78 7.06
CA PHE A 147 -6.07 -1.27 7.23
C PHE A 147 -5.84 0.12 6.61
N GLY A 148 -6.90 0.85 6.29
CA GLY A 148 -6.81 2.23 5.82
C GLY A 148 -7.95 2.65 4.90
N ASN A 149 -7.70 3.67 4.08
CA ASN A 149 -8.66 4.19 3.13
C ASN A 149 -8.59 3.46 1.79
N CYS A 150 -9.75 3.19 1.20
CA CYS A 150 -9.91 2.53 -0.08
C CYS A 150 -10.31 3.53 -1.17
N VAL A 151 -9.53 3.62 -2.26
CA VAL A 151 -9.81 4.48 -3.42
C VAL A 151 -10.08 3.60 -4.63
N ARG A 152 -11.32 3.56 -5.09
CA ARG A 152 -11.68 2.83 -6.32
C ARG A 152 -11.20 3.59 -7.55
N VAL A 153 -10.49 2.90 -8.44
CA VAL A 153 -10.02 3.44 -9.72
C VAL A 153 -10.64 2.68 -10.90
N GLY A 154 -10.67 3.30 -12.06
CA GLY A 154 -11.44 2.83 -13.21
C GLY A 154 -10.93 1.54 -13.88
N ASN A 155 -9.65 1.20 -13.71
CA ASN A 155 -9.04 0.01 -14.31
C ASN A 155 -7.79 -0.45 -13.55
N GLU A 156 -7.27 -1.63 -13.89
CA GLU A 156 -6.13 -2.25 -13.21
C GLU A 156 -4.79 -1.52 -13.47
N GLU A 157 -4.68 -0.81 -14.60
CA GLU A 157 -3.51 -0.01 -14.92
C GLU A 157 -3.40 1.23 -14.01
N LEU A 158 -4.53 1.80 -13.59
CA LEU A 158 -4.58 2.89 -12.62
C LEU A 158 -4.21 2.43 -11.21
N VAL A 159 -4.49 1.15 -10.85
CA VAL A 159 -3.97 0.56 -9.61
C VAL A 159 -2.45 0.54 -9.64
N ASP A 160 -1.82 0.09 -10.74
CA ASP A 160 -0.35 0.11 -10.85
C ASP A 160 0.20 1.54 -10.89
N ALA A 161 -0.49 2.48 -11.55
CA ALA A 161 -0.09 3.89 -11.60
C ALA A 161 -0.13 4.56 -10.23
N SER A 162 -1.02 4.12 -9.33
CA SER A 162 -1.13 4.67 -7.97
C SER A 162 0.14 4.49 -7.13
N VAL A 163 1.07 3.60 -7.54
CA VAL A 163 2.39 3.49 -6.88
C VAL A 163 3.11 4.84 -6.78
N ALA A 164 2.84 5.76 -7.72
CA ALA A 164 3.39 7.11 -7.69
C ALA A 164 2.94 7.91 -6.46
N THR A 165 1.67 7.78 -6.09
CA THR A 165 1.02 8.62 -5.07
C THR A 165 0.82 7.94 -3.73
N ASN A 166 0.92 6.60 -3.67
CA ASN A 166 0.76 5.85 -2.41
C ASN A 166 1.94 4.92 -2.11
N GLY A 167 2.30 4.02 -3.04
CA GLY A 167 3.31 3.00 -2.78
C GLY A 167 4.72 3.56 -2.57
N SER A 168 5.16 4.48 -3.45
CA SER A 168 6.47 5.13 -3.37
C SER A 168 6.45 6.43 -2.56
N ALA A 169 5.28 7.04 -2.37
CA ALA A 169 5.16 8.36 -1.75
C ALA A 169 5.75 8.42 -0.35
N LEU A 170 5.58 7.39 0.47
CA LEU A 170 6.14 7.37 1.83
C LEU A 170 7.67 7.45 1.83
N ALA A 171 8.35 6.82 0.85
CA ALA A 171 9.80 6.94 0.71
C ALA A 171 10.21 8.36 0.27
N PHE A 172 9.44 8.97 -0.65
CA PHE A 172 9.71 10.34 -1.10
C PHE A 172 9.46 11.36 0.01
N LEU A 173 8.39 11.20 0.78
CA LEU A 173 8.11 12.01 1.97
C LEU A 173 9.17 11.82 3.06
N SER A 174 9.71 10.61 3.20
CA SER A 174 10.83 10.36 4.14
C SER A 174 12.09 11.12 3.72
N LEU A 175 12.37 11.24 2.42
CA LEU A 175 13.47 12.09 1.92
C LEU A 175 13.24 13.56 2.28
N VAL A 176 12.02 14.08 2.09
CA VAL A 176 11.67 15.45 2.49
C VAL A 176 11.84 15.65 4.00
N ALA A 177 11.33 14.71 4.81
CA ALA A 177 11.47 14.78 6.26
C ALA A 177 12.94 14.78 6.71
N SER A 178 13.78 13.92 6.10
CA SER A 178 15.22 13.89 6.38
C SER A 178 15.89 15.22 6.02
N SER A 179 15.56 15.77 4.85
CA SER A 179 16.13 17.06 4.39
C SER A 179 15.77 18.21 5.32
N LEU A 180 14.52 18.29 5.77
CA LEU A 180 14.07 19.31 6.73
C LEU A 180 14.75 19.14 8.09
N LYS A 181 14.87 17.90 8.58
CA LYS A 181 15.60 17.62 9.82
C LYS A 181 17.05 18.06 9.72
N ASP A 182 17.74 17.71 8.64
CA ASP A 182 19.16 18.05 8.45
C ASP A 182 19.37 19.55 8.27
N ALA A 183 18.42 20.26 7.63
CA ALA A 183 18.41 21.72 7.55
C ALA A 183 18.29 22.35 8.94
N GLY A 184 17.36 21.89 9.80
CA GLY A 184 17.23 22.38 11.17
C GLY A 184 18.52 22.22 11.99
N ILE A 185 19.21 21.08 11.82
CA ILE A 185 20.50 20.84 12.49
C ILE A 185 21.56 21.83 11.99
N ARG A 186 21.61 22.15 10.72
CA ARG A 186 22.53 23.15 10.14
C ARG A 186 22.28 24.54 10.70
N GLU A 187 21.04 24.87 11.05
CA GLU A 187 20.65 26.15 11.65
C GLU A 187 20.78 26.15 13.19
N GLY A 188 21.38 25.10 13.78
CA GLY A 188 21.75 25.06 15.20
C GLY A 188 20.80 24.28 16.11
N LEU A 189 19.74 23.66 15.58
CA LEU A 189 18.90 22.77 16.36
C LEU A 189 19.65 21.46 16.68
N ASN A 190 19.43 20.88 17.85
CA ASN A 190 19.90 19.52 18.06
C ASN A 190 19.05 18.50 17.27
N ALA A 191 19.59 17.33 16.99
CA ALA A 191 18.97 16.33 16.12
C ALA A 191 17.59 15.83 16.60
N ARG A 192 17.39 15.75 17.93
CA ARG A 192 16.13 15.31 18.53
C ARG A 192 15.03 16.36 18.30
N ASP A 193 15.31 17.60 18.64
CA ASP A 193 14.33 18.69 18.53
C ASP A 193 13.96 18.97 17.07
N SER A 194 14.96 18.97 16.19
CA SER A 194 14.72 19.10 14.74
C SER A 194 13.79 17.98 14.22
N LEU A 195 14.02 16.73 14.62
CA LEU A 195 13.15 15.61 14.22
C LEU A 195 11.73 15.75 14.77
N GLU A 196 11.56 16.17 16.04
CA GLU A 196 10.22 16.34 16.62
C GLU A 196 9.44 17.46 15.94
N LEU A 197 10.07 18.58 15.61
CA LEU A 197 9.45 19.67 14.83
C LEU A 197 8.98 19.16 13.45
N VAL A 198 9.81 18.41 12.75
CA VAL A 198 9.45 17.84 11.43
C VAL A 198 8.29 16.87 11.55
N LYS A 199 8.28 15.96 12.53
CA LYS A 199 7.16 15.03 12.76
C LYS A 199 5.84 15.77 12.96
N MET A 200 5.84 16.83 13.79
CA MET A 200 4.63 17.61 14.03
C MET A 200 4.19 18.41 12.81
N SER A 201 5.14 18.92 12.01
CA SER A 201 4.83 19.58 10.74
C SER A 201 4.14 18.62 9.75
N PHE A 202 4.59 17.38 9.62
CA PHE A 202 3.92 16.37 8.79
C PHE A 202 2.51 16.04 9.28
N LYS A 203 2.32 15.90 10.61
CA LYS A 203 0.99 15.68 11.19
C LYS A 203 0.04 16.85 10.92
N GLY A 204 0.53 18.08 11.11
CA GLY A 204 -0.23 19.31 10.82
C GLY A 204 -0.57 19.43 9.34
N PHE A 205 0.39 19.18 8.46
CA PHE A 205 0.20 19.20 7.02
C PHE A 205 -0.86 18.18 6.56
N ALA A 206 -0.84 16.95 7.09
CA ALA A 206 -1.87 15.98 6.79
C ALA A 206 -3.27 16.46 7.17
N LYS A 207 -3.42 17.16 8.31
CA LYS A 207 -4.69 17.74 8.74
C LYS A 207 -5.15 18.92 7.86
N LEU A 208 -4.21 19.74 7.41
CA LEU A 208 -4.52 20.83 6.46
C LEU A 208 -5.03 20.25 5.13
N LEU A 209 -4.42 19.18 4.62
CA LEU A 209 -4.85 18.50 3.38
C LEU A 209 -6.26 17.90 3.46
N GLU A 210 -6.79 17.62 4.65
CA GLU A 210 -8.19 17.18 4.81
C GLU A 210 -9.20 18.31 4.49
N LYS A 211 -8.77 19.55 4.55
CA LYS A 211 -9.63 20.75 4.41
C LYS A 211 -9.33 21.54 3.15
N GLU A 212 -8.10 21.55 2.69
CA GLU A 212 -7.63 22.47 1.68
C GLU A 212 -6.76 21.79 0.63
N ARG A 213 -6.71 22.38 -0.56
CA ARG A 213 -5.81 21.98 -1.61
C ARG A 213 -4.38 22.45 -1.32
N PRO A 214 -3.34 21.71 -1.78
CA PRO A 214 -1.95 22.08 -1.52
C PRO A 214 -1.59 23.52 -1.90
N GLU A 215 -2.16 24.02 -3.01
CA GLU A 215 -1.93 25.37 -3.49
C GLU A 215 -2.43 26.44 -2.50
N MET A 216 -3.61 26.23 -1.92
CA MET A 216 -4.20 27.13 -0.92
C MET A 216 -3.38 27.15 0.37
N ILE A 217 -2.85 25.99 0.78
CA ILE A 217 -1.97 25.90 1.95
C ILE A 217 -0.69 26.76 1.72
N ILE A 218 -0.11 26.68 0.50
CA ILE A 218 1.04 27.51 0.13
C ILE A 218 0.70 28.99 0.20
N GLU A 219 -0.43 29.41 -0.38
CA GLU A 219 -0.87 30.81 -0.40
C GLU A 219 -1.11 31.36 1.02
N GLN A 220 -1.67 30.58 1.92
CA GLN A 220 -1.91 30.99 3.31
C GLN A 220 -0.63 31.18 4.12
N ILE A 221 0.40 30.37 3.85
CA ILE A 221 1.65 30.41 4.59
C ILE A 221 2.62 31.45 4.02
N CYS A 222 2.60 31.67 2.69
CA CYS A 222 3.54 32.54 1.99
C CYS A 222 3.05 33.98 1.99
N THR A 223 3.67 34.83 2.81
CA THR A 223 3.45 36.28 2.78
C THR A 223 4.45 36.96 1.84
N PRO A 224 4.09 38.12 1.19
CA PRO A 224 5.02 38.86 0.38
C PRO A 224 6.30 39.28 1.17
N LYS A 225 7.47 39.00 0.60
CA LYS A 225 8.79 39.24 1.23
C LYS A 225 9.02 38.41 2.51
N GLY A 226 8.18 37.38 2.80
CA GLY A 226 8.35 36.51 3.95
C GLY A 226 9.43 35.44 3.76
N ALA A 227 9.93 34.88 4.84
CA ALA A 227 10.97 33.83 4.80
C ALA A 227 10.53 32.58 4.00
N THR A 228 9.24 32.21 4.10
CA THR A 228 8.72 31.01 3.43
C THR A 228 8.74 31.15 1.91
N ILE A 229 8.35 32.29 1.35
CA ILE A 229 8.36 32.50 -0.11
C ILE A 229 9.77 32.51 -0.67
N GLU A 230 10.76 33.04 0.07
CA GLU A 230 12.17 33.00 -0.33
C GLU A 230 12.68 31.56 -0.40
N GLY A 231 12.38 30.72 0.63
CA GLY A 231 12.72 29.29 0.62
C GLY A 231 12.04 28.55 -0.51
N LEU A 232 10.73 28.77 -0.74
CA LEU A 232 9.98 28.14 -1.83
C LEU A 232 10.55 28.52 -3.20
N SER A 233 10.97 29.77 -3.39
CA SER A 233 11.63 30.23 -4.63
C SER A 233 12.90 29.43 -4.94
N VAL A 234 13.68 29.07 -3.92
CA VAL A 234 14.86 28.21 -4.10
C VAL A 234 14.47 26.82 -4.59
N LEU A 235 13.43 26.20 -3.98
CA LEU A 235 12.96 24.87 -4.37
C LEU A 235 12.43 24.85 -5.81
N GLU A 236 11.67 25.86 -6.21
CA GLU A 236 11.17 26.00 -7.59
C GLU A 236 12.32 26.21 -8.60
N LYS A 237 13.29 27.07 -8.30
CA LYS A 237 14.49 27.27 -9.13
C LYS A 237 15.31 25.98 -9.29
N LYS A 238 15.35 25.13 -8.27
CA LYS A 238 16.02 23.81 -8.32
C LYS A 238 15.19 22.75 -9.01
N GLY A 239 13.98 23.06 -9.45
CA GLY A 239 13.12 22.14 -10.18
C GLY A 239 12.60 20.97 -9.35
N VAL A 240 12.41 21.15 -8.03
CA VAL A 240 12.00 20.08 -7.11
C VAL A 240 10.67 19.46 -7.55
N ARG A 241 9.69 20.27 -7.97
CA ARG A 241 8.41 19.79 -8.52
C ARG A 241 8.60 18.85 -9.70
N GLY A 242 9.43 19.22 -10.66
CA GLY A 242 9.78 18.40 -11.82
C GLY A 242 10.52 17.11 -11.44
N ALA A 243 11.39 17.17 -10.42
CA ALA A 243 12.09 16.00 -9.90
C ALA A 243 11.12 14.97 -9.29
N PHE A 244 10.14 15.39 -8.48
CA PHE A 244 9.09 14.52 -7.95
C PHE A 244 8.26 13.87 -9.07
N ILE A 245 7.82 14.65 -10.06
CA ILE A 245 7.05 14.12 -11.21
C ILE A 245 7.87 13.05 -11.94
N LYS A 246 9.14 13.30 -12.23
CA LYS A 246 10.02 12.31 -12.88
C LYS A 246 10.25 11.07 -12.03
N ALA A 247 10.43 11.21 -10.71
CA ALA A 247 10.57 10.08 -9.80
C ALA A 247 9.31 9.19 -9.82
N CYS A 248 8.12 9.79 -9.74
CA CYS A 248 6.84 9.10 -9.87
C CYS A 248 6.72 8.35 -11.21
N GLN A 249 7.03 9.02 -12.33
CA GLN A 249 7.02 8.40 -13.66
C GLN A 249 7.96 7.18 -13.74
N LYS A 250 9.14 7.25 -13.14
CA LYS A 250 10.10 6.13 -13.10
C LYS A 250 9.56 4.97 -12.26
N SER A 251 8.94 5.25 -11.11
CA SER A 251 8.29 4.22 -10.27
C SER A 251 7.19 3.49 -11.04
N VAL A 252 6.29 4.23 -11.68
CA VAL A 252 5.21 3.65 -12.51
C VAL A 252 5.78 2.84 -13.68
N LYS A 253 6.78 3.37 -14.39
CA LYS A 253 7.42 2.65 -15.50
C LYS A 253 8.00 1.30 -15.05
N LYS A 254 8.56 1.22 -13.86
CA LYS A 254 9.12 -0.02 -13.32
C LYS A 254 8.05 -1.07 -13.00
N MET A 255 6.82 -0.63 -12.70
CA MET A 255 5.67 -1.50 -12.41
C MET A 255 5.04 -2.11 -13.65
N ARG A 256 5.16 -1.42 -14.80
CA ARG A 256 4.54 -1.86 -16.06
C ARG A 256 5.29 -3.06 -16.66
N PRO A 257 4.58 -4.04 -17.24
CA PRO A 257 5.21 -5.11 -18.03
C PRO A 257 6.10 -4.52 -19.12
N LYS A 258 7.20 -5.22 -19.48
CA LYS A 258 8.16 -4.73 -20.49
C LYS A 258 7.54 -4.40 -21.86
N ASN A 259 6.37 -4.96 -22.18
CA ASN A 259 5.65 -4.78 -23.45
C ASN A 259 4.47 -3.78 -23.35
N TYR A 260 4.41 -2.96 -22.31
CA TYR A 260 3.33 -1.98 -22.17
C TYR A 260 3.56 -0.78 -23.07
N THR A 261 2.69 -0.60 -24.06
CA THR A 261 2.62 0.62 -24.89
C THR A 261 1.47 1.50 -24.35
N LEU A 262 1.77 2.74 -24.00
CA LEU A 262 0.72 3.71 -23.67
C LEU A 262 -0.20 3.87 -24.89
N LYS A 263 -1.46 3.46 -24.80
CA LYS A 263 -2.48 3.98 -25.73
C LYS A 263 -2.59 5.48 -25.44
N LYS A 264 -2.21 6.28 -26.45
CA LYS A 264 -2.40 7.74 -26.45
C LYS A 264 -3.87 8.10 -26.50
#